data_494e72035fea06f1f5bbeda6400f9b29
#
_entry.id   494e72035fea06f1f5bbeda6400f9b29
#
_cell.length_a   1.000
_cell.length_b   1.000
_cell.length_c   1.000
_cell.angle_alpha   90.00
_cell.angle_beta   90.00
_cell.angle_gamma   90.00
#
_symmetry.space_group_name_H-M   'P 1'
#
loop_
_entity.id
_entity.type
_entity.pdbx_description
1 polymer ?
#
loop_
_entity_poly.entity_id
_entity_poly.type
_entity_poly.pdbx_seq_one_letter_code
_entity_poly.pdbx_strand_id
1 'polypeptide(L)'
;MRDFTSDLRDVRRRLDEAESYLSIADNRERFAVLEAEISDPALWDDQDRAKKLNTEYANIRDDLSVFDSLTEQLADVEVLHELARDEDDESQEPEIEAAIAAIGATLDQLELRSLFTGEHDDSDCIVQINAKDGGVDAQDFAEMLLRMYERWCERRGFTISLNYVSEGAEAGIMSAEVTISGRYAYGLMSAERGTHRLVRISPFDNQGRRQTSVAAVQVWALLEDVEPDIDA
;
A
#
# COMPACT_ATOMS: atom_id res chain seq x y z
N MET A 1 -25.93 28.10 -4.46
CA MET A 1 -24.84 27.11 -4.63
C MET A 1 -24.01 26.99 -3.34
N ARG A 2 -23.56 25.77 -2.93
CA ARG A 2 -22.64 25.54 -1.81
C ARG A 2 -21.27 26.18 -2.12
N ASP A 3 -20.66 26.81 -1.11
CA ASP A 3 -19.31 27.36 -1.23
C ASP A 3 -18.26 26.31 -0.90
N PHE A 4 -17.47 25.86 -1.87
CA PHE A 4 -16.38 24.89 -1.74
C PHE A 4 -15.01 25.55 -1.55
N THR A 5 -14.93 26.87 -1.39
CA THR A 5 -13.66 27.60 -1.29
C THR A 5 -12.75 27.08 -0.15
N SER A 6 -13.35 26.71 0.99
CA SER A 6 -12.58 26.15 2.10
C SER A 6 -12.04 24.76 1.80
N ASP A 7 -12.85 23.90 1.17
CA ASP A 7 -12.50 22.53 0.83
C ASP A 7 -11.38 22.52 -0.22
N LEU A 8 -11.49 23.34 -1.25
CA LEU A 8 -10.46 23.50 -2.29
C LEU A 8 -9.15 24.04 -1.74
N ARG A 9 -9.20 25.00 -0.79
CA ARG A 9 -8.02 25.54 -0.13
C ARG A 9 -7.31 24.47 0.73
N ASP A 10 -8.06 23.61 1.42
CA ASP A 10 -7.48 22.53 2.19
C ASP A 10 -6.79 21.50 1.29
N VAL A 11 -7.44 21.09 0.20
CA VAL A 11 -6.85 20.18 -0.79
C VAL A 11 -5.59 20.77 -1.41
N ARG A 12 -5.60 22.06 -1.77
CA ARG A 12 -4.40 22.74 -2.31
C ARG A 12 -3.25 22.74 -1.32
N ARG A 13 -3.50 23.09 -0.06
CA ARG A 13 -2.48 23.05 0.99
C ARG A 13 -1.87 21.64 1.12
N ARG A 14 -2.70 20.61 1.12
CA ARG A 14 -2.24 19.21 1.20
C ARG A 14 -1.41 18.81 -0.03
N LEU A 15 -1.78 19.28 -1.22
CA LEU A 15 -1.01 19.05 -2.46
C LEU A 15 0.36 19.75 -2.41
N ASP A 16 0.42 20.99 -1.90
CA ASP A 16 1.68 21.72 -1.70
C ASP A 16 2.58 21.00 -0.67
N GLU A 17 2.00 20.44 0.39
CA GLU A 17 2.72 19.59 1.35
C GLU A 17 3.24 18.31 0.70
N ALA A 18 2.46 17.71 -0.23
CA ALA A 18 2.84 16.52 -0.99
C ALA A 18 4.05 16.77 -1.89
N GLU A 19 4.17 17.92 -2.51
CA GLU A 19 5.34 18.32 -3.28
C GLU A 19 6.63 18.20 -2.46
N SER A 20 6.57 18.58 -1.19
CA SER A 20 7.72 18.56 -0.28
C SER A 20 8.08 17.14 0.18
N TYR A 21 7.11 16.36 0.72
CA TYR A 21 7.44 15.03 1.24
C TYR A 21 7.69 13.99 0.16
N LEU A 22 7.18 14.19 -1.05
CA LEU A 22 7.51 13.36 -2.23
C LEU A 22 8.79 13.84 -2.92
N SER A 23 9.41 14.94 -2.48
CA SER A 23 10.62 15.51 -3.09
C SER A 23 10.49 15.67 -4.61
N ILE A 24 9.36 16.22 -5.07
CA ILE A 24 9.01 16.29 -6.49
C ILE A 24 10.09 16.97 -7.33
N ALA A 25 10.70 18.06 -6.82
CA ALA A 25 11.77 18.77 -7.52
C ALA A 25 13.00 17.86 -7.74
N ASP A 26 13.48 17.20 -6.69
CA ASP A 26 14.63 16.29 -6.74
C ASP A 26 14.32 15.08 -7.62
N ASN A 27 13.10 14.55 -7.53
CA ASN A 27 12.64 13.43 -8.34
C ASN A 27 12.57 13.77 -9.82
N ARG A 28 12.23 14.99 -10.22
CA ARG A 28 12.26 15.42 -11.62
C ARG A 28 13.68 15.48 -12.16
N GLU A 29 14.64 15.98 -11.36
CA GLU A 29 16.06 15.98 -11.75
C GLU A 29 16.60 14.54 -11.86
N ARG A 30 16.30 13.69 -10.86
CA ARG A 30 16.72 12.29 -10.86
C ARG A 30 16.12 11.49 -12.01
N PHE A 31 14.86 11.74 -12.35
CA PHE A 31 14.16 11.11 -13.46
C PHE A 31 14.90 11.35 -14.79
N ALA A 32 15.31 12.59 -15.07
CA ALA A 32 16.05 12.93 -16.29
C ALA A 32 17.40 12.20 -16.36
N VAL A 33 18.09 12.04 -15.21
CA VAL A 33 19.35 11.29 -15.13
C VAL A 33 19.12 9.80 -15.39
N LEU A 34 18.11 9.22 -14.75
CA LEU A 34 17.76 7.81 -14.92
C LEU A 34 17.35 7.48 -16.36
N GLU A 35 16.63 8.37 -17.02
CA GLU A 35 16.26 8.19 -18.42
C GLU A 35 17.49 8.07 -19.34
N ALA A 36 18.52 8.87 -19.07
CA ALA A 36 19.78 8.77 -19.78
C ALA A 36 20.56 7.48 -19.45
N GLU A 37 20.60 7.09 -18.17
CA GLU A 37 21.30 5.87 -17.72
C GLU A 37 20.63 4.60 -18.28
N ILE A 38 19.30 4.52 -18.31
CA ILE A 38 18.54 3.37 -18.82
C ILE A 38 18.68 3.25 -20.35
N SER A 39 18.90 4.36 -21.04
CA SER A 39 19.11 4.40 -22.49
C SER A 39 20.49 3.90 -22.90
N ASP A 40 21.42 3.72 -21.96
CA ASP A 40 22.77 3.21 -22.26
C ASP A 40 22.73 1.69 -22.53
N PRO A 41 23.12 1.22 -23.72
CA PRO A 41 23.19 -0.21 -24.03
C PRO A 41 24.08 -1.03 -23.08
N ALA A 42 25.14 -0.41 -22.52
CA ALA A 42 26.07 -1.08 -21.61
C ALA A 42 25.40 -1.45 -20.25
N LEU A 43 24.26 -0.86 -19.92
CA LEU A 43 23.51 -1.20 -18.69
C LEU A 43 23.07 -2.67 -18.68
N TRP A 44 22.75 -3.23 -19.84
CA TRP A 44 22.25 -4.60 -19.96
C TRP A 44 23.28 -5.68 -19.73
N ASP A 45 24.57 -5.33 -19.64
CA ASP A 45 25.66 -6.22 -19.27
C ASP A 45 25.65 -6.54 -17.76
N ASP A 46 24.97 -5.69 -16.95
CA ASP A 46 24.78 -5.84 -15.49
C ASP A 46 23.28 -5.90 -15.15
N GLN A 47 22.76 -7.11 -15.06
CA GLN A 47 21.31 -7.35 -14.84
C GLN A 47 20.82 -6.82 -13.51
N ASP A 48 21.61 -6.91 -12.42
CA ASP A 48 21.21 -6.46 -11.09
C ASP A 48 21.14 -4.95 -11.03
N ARG A 49 22.13 -4.27 -11.61
CA ARG A 49 22.11 -2.82 -11.76
C ARG A 49 20.96 -2.36 -12.65
N ALA A 50 20.73 -3.03 -13.78
CA ALA A 50 19.62 -2.73 -14.68
C ALA A 50 18.27 -2.85 -13.97
N LYS A 51 18.07 -3.91 -13.17
CA LYS A 51 16.85 -4.12 -12.38
C LYS A 51 16.63 -2.99 -11.38
N LYS A 52 17.66 -2.62 -10.61
CA LYS A 52 17.58 -1.54 -9.61
C LYS A 52 17.23 -0.20 -10.25
N LEU A 53 17.92 0.18 -11.32
CA LEU A 53 17.65 1.45 -12.02
C LEU A 53 16.26 1.49 -12.66
N ASN A 54 15.80 0.38 -13.25
CA ASN A 54 14.44 0.31 -13.79
C ASN A 54 13.37 0.40 -12.71
N THR A 55 13.60 -0.21 -11.54
CA THR A 55 12.67 -0.11 -10.40
C THR A 55 12.61 1.34 -9.87
N GLU A 56 13.78 1.97 -9.69
CA GLU A 56 13.87 3.37 -9.27
C GLU A 56 13.17 4.30 -10.26
N TYR A 57 13.43 4.12 -11.56
CA TYR A 57 12.79 4.89 -12.64
C TYR A 57 11.27 4.74 -12.62
N ALA A 58 10.76 3.50 -12.51
CA ALA A 58 9.34 3.25 -12.47
C ALA A 58 8.69 3.91 -11.25
N ASN A 59 9.31 3.81 -10.07
CA ASN A 59 8.81 4.42 -8.84
C ASN A 59 8.72 5.94 -8.94
N ILE A 60 9.79 6.59 -9.42
CA ILE A 60 9.83 8.05 -9.57
C ILE A 60 8.83 8.51 -10.63
N ARG A 61 8.75 7.82 -11.77
CA ARG A 61 7.77 8.12 -12.82
C ARG A 61 6.34 8.07 -12.28
N ASP A 62 6.02 7.04 -11.50
CA ASP A 62 4.69 6.85 -10.96
C ASP A 62 4.35 7.95 -9.93
N ASP A 63 5.31 8.34 -9.07
CA ASP A 63 5.13 9.45 -8.12
C ASP A 63 4.91 10.79 -8.83
N LEU A 64 5.72 11.09 -9.85
CA LEU A 64 5.55 12.30 -10.67
C LEU A 64 4.22 12.31 -11.40
N SER A 65 3.82 11.17 -12.00
CA SER A 65 2.56 11.05 -12.73
C SER A 65 1.35 11.27 -11.83
N VAL A 66 1.36 10.72 -10.60
CA VAL A 66 0.28 10.90 -9.64
C VAL A 66 0.20 12.35 -9.19
N PHE A 67 1.34 12.99 -8.88
CA PHE A 67 1.39 14.39 -8.46
C PHE A 67 0.92 15.35 -9.57
N ASP A 68 1.40 15.15 -10.80
CA ASP A 68 1.01 15.98 -11.94
C ASP A 68 -0.50 15.82 -12.25
N SER A 69 -1.03 14.60 -12.18
CA SER A 69 -2.47 14.34 -12.34
C SER A 69 -3.33 15.00 -11.26
N LEU A 70 -2.89 14.97 -9.99
CA LEU A 70 -3.59 15.65 -8.90
C LEU A 70 -3.57 17.16 -9.07
N THR A 71 -2.46 17.72 -9.56
CA THR A 71 -2.32 19.15 -9.84
C THR A 71 -3.28 19.59 -10.94
N GLU A 72 -3.40 18.81 -12.02
CA GLU A 72 -4.32 19.06 -13.11
C GLU A 72 -5.79 18.95 -12.65
N GLN A 73 -6.14 17.85 -11.96
CA GLN A 73 -7.49 17.66 -11.43
C GLN A 73 -7.93 18.79 -10.49
N LEU A 74 -7.03 19.26 -9.62
CA LEU A 74 -7.34 20.36 -8.71
C LEU A 74 -7.57 21.66 -9.48
N ALA A 75 -6.75 21.95 -10.50
CA ALA A 75 -6.94 23.13 -11.34
C ALA A 75 -8.28 23.10 -12.09
N ASP A 76 -8.65 21.94 -12.62
CA ASP A 76 -9.93 21.76 -13.33
C ASP A 76 -11.12 21.98 -12.39
N VAL A 77 -11.08 21.45 -11.17
CA VAL A 77 -12.16 21.60 -10.19
C VAL A 77 -12.26 23.04 -9.70
N GLU A 78 -11.14 23.75 -9.54
CA GLU A 78 -11.14 25.18 -9.17
C GLU A 78 -11.82 26.02 -10.25
N VAL A 79 -11.51 25.76 -11.52
CA VAL A 79 -12.17 26.44 -12.67
C VAL A 79 -13.66 26.10 -12.72
N LEU A 80 -14.02 24.83 -12.57
CA LEU A 80 -15.43 24.41 -12.54
C LEU A 80 -16.21 25.10 -11.41
N HIS A 81 -15.62 25.16 -10.21
CA HIS A 81 -16.24 25.84 -9.06
C HIS A 81 -16.44 27.34 -9.32
N GLU A 82 -15.44 28.01 -9.93
CA GLU A 82 -15.54 29.45 -10.26
C GLU A 82 -16.67 29.71 -11.27
N LEU A 83 -16.72 28.93 -12.34
CA LEU A 83 -17.77 29.05 -13.37
C LEU A 83 -19.17 28.77 -12.79
N ALA A 84 -19.33 27.67 -12.05
CA ALA A 84 -20.60 27.30 -11.43
C ALA A 84 -21.10 28.38 -10.45
N ARG A 85 -20.19 28.99 -9.69
CA ARG A 85 -20.52 30.07 -8.78
C ARG A 85 -20.95 31.35 -9.52
N ASP A 86 -20.26 31.70 -10.60
CA ASP A 86 -20.56 32.91 -11.35
C ASP A 86 -21.92 32.82 -12.13
N GLU A 87 -22.30 31.60 -12.53
CA GLU A 87 -23.57 31.28 -13.17
C GLU A 87 -24.69 30.89 -12.20
N ASP A 88 -24.39 30.76 -10.90
CA ASP A 88 -25.27 30.22 -9.84
C ASP A 88 -25.86 28.83 -10.20
N ASP A 89 -25.03 27.97 -10.84
CA ASP A 89 -25.39 26.64 -11.31
C ASP A 89 -25.18 25.58 -10.22
N GLU A 90 -26.24 25.30 -9.46
CA GLU A 90 -26.22 24.26 -8.41
C GLU A 90 -26.10 22.83 -8.97
N SER A 91 -26.31 22.62 -10.27
CA SER A 91 -26.24 21.28 -10.87
C SER A 91 -24.82 20.71 -10.88
N GLN A 92 -23.79 21.55 -10.75
CA GLN A 92 -22.38 21.17 -10.71
C GLN A 92 -21.89 20.74 -9.31
N GLU A 93 -22.66 21.02 -8.25
CA GLU A 93 -22.23 20.68 -6.86
C GLU A 93 -21.85 19.22 -6.67
N PRO A 94 -22.61 18.21 -7.17
CA PRO A 94 -22.25 16.82 -6.99
C PRO A 94 -20.93 16.43 -7.68
N GLU A 95 -20.62 17.05 -8.83
CA GLU A 95 -19.38 16.81 -9.58
C GLU A 95 -18.18 17.40 -8.84
N ILE A 96 -18.30 18.64 -8.36
CA ILE A 96 -17.25 19.32 -7.57
C ILE A 96 -16.99 18.53 -6.27
N GLU A 97 -18.04 18.13 -5.55
CA GLU A 97 -17.91 17.37 -4.31
C GLU A 97 -17.23 16.01 -4.55
N ALA A 98 -17.60 15.29 -5.61
CA ALA A 98 -17.01 14.02 -5.98
C ALA A 98 -15.53 14.16 -6.37
N ALA A 99 -15.17 15.20 -7.10
CA ALA A 99 -13.79 15.47 -7.52
C ALA A 99 -12.90 15.83 -6.30
N ILE A 100 -13.36 16.70 -5.41
CA ILE A 100 -12.66 17.03 -4.17
C ILE A 100 -12.44 15.76 -3.31
N ALA A 101 -13.45 14.91 -3.18
CA ALA A 101 -13.35 13.66 -2.43
C ALA A 101 -12.36 12.69 -3.07
N ALA A 102 -12.32 12.59 -4.41
CA ALA A 102 -11.38 11.72 -5.14
C ALA A 102 -9.92 12.18 -4.95
N ILE A 103 -9.66 13.49 -5.11
CA ILE A 103 -8.34 14.08 -4.87
C ILE A 103 -7.93 13.84 -3.40
N GLY A 104 -8.81 14.11 -2.45
CA GLY A 104 -8.58 13.89 -1.03
C GLY A 104 -8.19 12.44 -0.70
N ALA A 105 -8.92 11.46 -1.28
CA ALA A 105 -8.61 10.04 -1.08
C ALA A 105 -7.24 9.64 -1.64
N THR A 106 -6.80 10.24 -2.75
CA THR A 106 -5.46 10.00 -3.30
C THR A 106 -4.38 10.64 -2.43
N LEU A 107 -4.61 11.87 -1.94
CA LEU A 107 -3.71 12.53 -1.00
C LEU A 107 -3.57 11.74 0.31
N ASP A 108 -4.66 11.16 0.86
CA ASP A 108 -4.60 10.29 2.04
C ASP A 108 -3.66 9.10 1.83
N GLN A 109 -3.65 8.52 0.63
CA GLN A 109 -2.73 7.42 0.29
C GLN A 109 -1.27 7.88 0.19
N LEU A 110 -1.02 9.06 -0.37
CA LEU A 110 0.32 9.63 -0.46
C LEU A 110 0.87 10.00 0.92
N GLU A 111 0.05 10.63 1.77
CA GLU A 111 0.41 10.93 3.15
C GLU A 111 0.76 9.66 3.95
N LEU A 112 0.01 8.57 3.77
CA LEU A 112 0.34 7.28 4.38
C LEU A 112 1.72 6.78 3.94
N ARG A 113 2.06 6.93 2.65
CA ARG A 113 3.40 6.54 2.14
C ARG A 113 4.52 7.37 2.74
N SER A 114 4.29 8.65 3.02
CA SER A 114 5.31 9.53 3.62
C SER A 114 5.72 9.11 5.04
N LEU A 115 4.93 8.28 5.71
CA LEU A 115 5.25 7.73 7.03
C LEU A 115 6.27 6.58 6.98
N PHE A 116 6.51 6.01 5.79
CA PHE A 116 7.46 4.91 5.61
C PHE A 116 8.86 5.47 5.39
N THR A 117 9.62 5.60 6.47
CA THR A 117 10.98 6.14 6.48
C THR A 117 12.04 5.11 6.88
N GLY A 118 11.64 3.87 7.14
CA GLY A 118 12.53 2.77 7.47
C GLY A 118 13.28 2.26 6.26
N GLU A 119 14.49 1.78 6.46
CA GLU A 119 15.42 1.30 5.42
C GLU A 119 14.82 0.24 4.47
N HIS A 120 13.85 -0.53 4.98
CA HIS A 120 13.23 -1.65 4.24
C HIS A 120 11.75 -1.46 4.00
N ASP A 121 11.16 -0.30 4.34
CA ASP A 121 9.72 -0.08 4.25
C ASP A 121 9.17 -0.22 2.83
N ASP A 122 9.98 0.08 1.81
CA ASP A 122 9.65 -0.02 0.40
C ASP A 122 9.78 -1.45 -0.19
N SER A 123 10.33 -2.38 0.62
CA SER A 123 10.60 -3.76 0.18
C SER A 123 9.34 -4.61 0.11
N ASP A 124 9.46 -5.71 -0.62
CA ASP A 124 8.56 -6.86 -0.53
C ASP A 124 8.63 -7.48 0.87
N CYS A 125 7.65 -8.29 1.24
CA CYS A 125 7.68 -8.96 2.53
C CYS A 125 7.26 -10.42 2.48
N ILE A 126 7.76 -11.17 3.47
CA ILE A 126 7.27 -12.51 3.80
C ILE A 126 6.39 -12.38 5.03
N VAL A 127 5.18 -12.94 4.94
CA VAL A 127 4.21 -12.98 6.02
C VAL A 127 3.94 -14.42 6.41
N GLN A 128 4.16 -14.73 7.68
CA GLN A 128 3.88 -16.04 8.24
C GLN A 128 2.73 -15.93 9.24
N ILE A 129 1.72 -16.77 9.05
CA ILE A 129 0.55 -16.89 9.91
C ILE A 129 0.62 -18.24 10.61
N ASN A 130 0.50 -18.25 11.94
CA ASN A 130 0.52 -19.48 12.73
C ASN A 130 -0.68 -19.53 13.66
N ALA A 131 -1.48 -20.56 13.60
CA ALA A 131 -2.49 -20.84 14.62
C ALA A 131 -1.80 -21.10 15.97
N LYS A 132 -2.36 -20.54 17.03
CA LYS A 132 -1.87 -20.71 18.42
C LYS A 132 -2.97 -21.34 19.27
N ASP A 133 -3.33 -20.70 20.38
CA ASP A 133 -4.31 -21.23 21.32
C ASP A 133 -5.75 -21.16 20.75
N GLY A 134 -6.53 -22.24 20.92
CA GLY A 134 -7.92 -22.32 20.48
C GLY A 134 -8.26 -23.55 19.62
N GLY A 135 -7.29 -24.45 19.39
CA GLY A 135 -7.53 -25.71 18.65
C GLY A 135 -8.04 -25.48 17.23
N VAL A 136 -9.11 -26.16 16.82
CA VAL A 136 -9.72 -26.04 15.48
C VAL A 136 -10.19 -24.63 15.20
N ASP A 137 -10.74 -23.92 16.18
CA ASP A 137 -11.15 -22.50 16.04
C ASP A 137 -9.96 -21.59 15.71
N ALA A 138 -8.77 -21.86 16.27
CA ALA A 138 -7.57 -21.08 15.95
C ALA A 138 -7.03 -21.39 14.55
N GLN A 139 -7.16 -22.64 14.09
CA GLN A 139 -6.80 -23.04 12.72
C GLN A 139 -7.72 -22.39 11.68
N ASP A 140 -9.03 -22.37 11.93
CA ASP A 140 -10.01 -21.67 11.10
C ASP A 140 -9.74 -20.16 11.09
N PHE A 141 -9.42 -19.57 12.24
CA PHE A 141 -9.07 -18.15 12.32
C PHE A 141 -7.79 -17.81 11.53
N ALA A 142 -6.77 -18.67 11.56
CA ALA A 142 -5.56 -18.48 10.75
C ALA A 142 -5.87 -18.49 9.24
N GLU A 143 -6.78 -19.36 8.77
CA GLU A 143 -7.25 -19.36 7.39
C GLU A 143 -8.04 -18.09 7.05
N MET A 144 -8.87 -17.60 7.98
CA MET A 144 -9.57 -16.32 7.82
C MET A 144 -8.59 -15.16 7.65
N LEU A 145 -7.50 -15.11 8.42
CA LEU A 145 -6.46 -14.09 8.29
C LEU A 145 -5.77 -14.17 6.91
N LEU A 146 -5.40 -15.37 6.47
CA LEU A 146 -4.82 -15.56 5.14
C LEU A 146 -5.73 -14.99 4.05
N ARG A 147 -7.00 -15.39 4.05
CA ARG A 147 -7.99 -14.87 3.09
C ARG A 147 -8.20 -13.35 3.20
N MET A 148 -8.13 -12.80 4.40
CA MET A 148 -8.22 -11.35 4.63
C MET A 148 -7.05 -10.63 3.94
N TYR A 149 -5.82 -11.15 4.09
CA TYR A 149 -4.64 -10.57 3.45
C TYR A 149 -4.65 -10.73 1.94
N GLU A 150 -5.07 -11.89 1.41
CA GLU A 150 -5.25 -12.09 -0.04
C GLU A 150 -6.18 -11.02 -0.63
N ARG A 151 -7.36 -10.82 -0.04
CA ARG A 151 -8.32 -9.82 -0.50
C ARG A 151 -7.83 -8.38 -0.31
N TRP A 152 -7.02 -8.13 0.71
CA TRP A 152 -6.40 -6.84 0.91
C TRP A 152 -5.36 -6.55 -0.17
N CYS A 153 -4.53 -7.52 -0.52
CA CYS A 153 -3.57 -7.44 -1.61
C CYS A 153 -4.27 -7.16 -2.95
N GLU A 154 -5.32 -7.91 -3.27
CA GLU A 154 -6.11 -7.68 -4.49
C GLU A 154 -6.62 -6.23 -4.61
N ARG A 155 -7.21 -5.70 -3.53
CA ARG A 155 -7.73 -4.32 -3.52
C ARG A 155 -6.66 -3.25 -3.63
N ARG A 156 -5.45 -3.54 -3.16
CA ARG A 156 -4.31 -2.63 -3.16
C ARG A 156 -3.39 -2.80 -4.36
N GLY A 157 -3.65 -3.80 -5.21
CA GLY A 157 -2.83 -4.10 -6.38
C GLY A 157 -1.48 -4.76 -6.04
N PHE A 158 -1.34 -5.36 -4.84
CA PHE A 158 -0.18 -6.16 -4.49
C PHE A 158 -0.28 -7.56 -5.10
N THR A 159 0.88 -8.12 -5.45
CA THR A 159 0.97 -9.53 -5.82
C THR A 159 1.19 -10.35 -4.56
N ILE A 160 0.39 -11.41 -4.37
CA ILE A 160 0.56 -12.36 -3.27
C ILE A 160 0.85 -13.74 -3.83
N SER A 161 1.88 -14.40 -3.30
CA SER A 161 2.30 -15.76 -3.66
C SER A 161 2.33 -16.65 -2.42
N LEU A 162 1.64 -17.77 -2.47
CA LEU A 162 1.66 -18.77 -1.41
C LEU A 162 2.93 -19.60 -1.50
N ASN A 163 3.80 -19.51 -0.50
CA ASN A 163 5.05 -20.26 -0.41
C ASN A 163 4.85 -21.63 0.24
N TYR A 164 4.08 -21.63 1.34
CA TYR A 164 3.84 -22.83 2.13
C TYR A 164 2.49 -22.74 2.84
N VAL A 165 1.82 -23.87 2.98
CA VAL A 165 0.64 -24.05 3.84
C VAL A 165 0.69 -25.39 4.53
N SER A 166 0.34 -25.40 5.82
CA SER A 166 0.10 -26.61 6.60
C SER A 166 -1.36 -26.63 7.02
N GLU A 167 -2.09 -27.59 6.52
CA GLU A 167 -3.51 -27.74 6.81
C GLU A 167 -3.78 -28.10 8.27
N GLY A 168 -4.93 -27.68 8.77
CA GLY A 168 -5.43 -28.07 10.08
C GLY A 168 -5.92 -29.53 10.09
N ALA A 169 -6.05 -30.09 11.28
CA ALA A 169 -6.46 -31.50 11.42
C ALA A 169 -7.92 -31.75 11.01
N GLU A 170 -8.82 -30.81 11.23
CA GLU A 170 -10.25 -30.90 10.96
C GLU A 170 -10.75 -29.76 10.07
N ALA A 171 -10.22 -28.54 10.25
CA ALA A 171 -10.55 -27.35 9.47
C ALA A 171 -9.42 -26.32 9.58
N GLY A 172 -9.40 -25.40 8.62
CA GLY A 172 -8.46 -24.28 8.61
C GLY A 172 -7.01 -24.69 8.36
N ILE A 173 -6.08 -23.85 8.78
CA ILE A 173 -4.64 -24.04 8.61
C ILE A 173 -3.88 -23.97 9.93
N MET A 174 -2.86 -24.79 10.11
CA MET A 174 -1.93 -24.67 11.22
C MET A 174 -0.95 -23.52 11.01
N SER A 175 -0.46 -23.38 9.78
CA SER A 175 0.42 -22.29 9.37
C SER A 175 0.34 -22.04 7.88
N ALA A 176 0.60 -20.79 7.49
CA ALA A 176 0.83 -20.40 6.11
C ALA A 176 1.97 -19.40 6.02
N GLU A 177 2.69 -19.44 4.91
CA GLU A 177 3.69 -18.44 4.56
C GLU A 177 3.40 -17.92 3.16
N VAL A 178 3.36 -16.61 3.03
CA VAL A 178 3.13 -15.92 1.76
C VAL A 178 4.18 -14.86 1.54
N THR A 179 4.53 -14.65 0.26
CA THR A 179 5.29 -13.47 -0.17
C THR A 179 4.31 -12.45 -0.72
N ILE A 180 4.41 -11.21 -0.25
CA ILE A 180 3.63 -10.08 -0.76
C ILE A 180 4.61 -9.13 -1.44
N SER A 181 4.39 -8.91 -2.74
CA SER A 181 5.26 -8.06 -3.56
C SER A 181 4.53 -6.80 -4.01
N GLY A 182 5.23 -5.68 -3.90
CA GLY A 182 4.79 -4.35 -4.29
C GLY A 182 5.39 -3.28 -3.40
N ARG A 183 5.45 -2.07 -3.92
CA ARG A 183 6.07 -0.94 -3.23
C ARG A 183 5.40 -0.68 -1.88
N TYR A 184 6.18 -0.62 -0.80
CA TYR A 184 5.75 -0.46 0.59
C TYR A 184 4.97 -1.67 1.17
N ALA A 185 5.10 -2.85 0.57
CA ALA A 185 4.45 -4.04 1.09
C ALA A 185 4.89 -4.35 2.53
N TYR A 186 6.21 -4.29 2.80
CA TYR A 186 6.74 -4.50 4.15
C TYR A 186 6.30 -3.40 5.11
N GLY A 187 6.42 -2.13 4.75
CA GLY A 187 6.02 -1.00 5.58
C GLY A 187 4.57 -1.11 6.06
N LEU A 188 3.65 -1.42 5.14
CA LEU A 188 2.24 -1.62 5.45
C LEU A 188 1.98 -2.86 6.29
N MET A 189 2.56 -4.00 5.91
CA MET A 189 2.34 -5.28 6.60
C MET A 189 3.04 -5.34 7.96
N SER A 190 4.08 -4.55 8.19
CA SER A 190 4.79 -4.50 9.48
C SER A 190 3.86 -4.16 10.66
N ALA A 191 2.81 -3.38 10.41
CA ALA A 191 1.79 -3.02 11.40
C ALA A 191 0.92 -4.22 11.84
N GLU A 192 0.84 -5.27 11.02
CA GLU A 192 0.10 -6.51 11.33
C GLU A 192 0.90 -7.49 12.18
N ARG A 193 2.19 -7.20 12.43
CA ARG A 193 3.04 -8.08 13.24
C ARG A 193 2.53 -8.19 14.67
N GLY A 194 2.24 -9.41 15.10
CA GLY A 194 1.83 -9.63 16.48
C GLY A 194 0.83 -10.76 16.66
N THR A 195 0.12 -10.69 17.77
CA THR A 195 -0.90 -11.66 18.16
C THR A 195 -2.28 -11.13 17.84
N HIS A 196 -2.99 -11.84 16.98
CA HIS A 196 -4.36 -11.59 16.60
C HIS A 196 -5.30 -12.43 17.46
N ARG A 197 -6.41 -11.85 17.86
CA ARG A 197 -7.40 -12.50 18.72
C ARG A 197 -8.80 -12.38 18.13
N LEU A 198 -9.48 -13.52 18.00
CA LEU A 198 -10.87 -13.61 17.60
C LEU A 198 -11.72 -14.10 18.77
N VAL A 199 -12.82 -13.41 19.04
CA VAL A 199 -13.83 -13.85 20.00
C VAL A 199 -15.16 -13.99 19.30
N ARG A 200 -15.63 -15.23 19.14
CA ARG A 200 -16.90 -15.53 18.47
C ARG A 200 -17.62 -16.72 19.10
N ILE A 201 -18.86 -16.95 18.72
CA ILE A 201 -19.53 -18.25 18.96
C ILE A 201 -18.86 -19.24 18.01
N SER A 202 -18.29 -20.32 18.56
CA SER A 202 -17.57 -21.32 17.79
C SER A 202 -18.52 -22.11 16.88
N PRO A 203 -18.27 -22.23 15.58
CA PRO A 203 -19.00 -23.15 14.71
C PRO A 203 -18.66 -24.63 14.95
N PHE A 204 -17.58 -24.90 15.68
CA PHE A 204 -17.10 -26.25 16.00
C PHE A 204 -17.54 -26.73 17.38
N ASP A 205 -18.16 -25.85 18.20
CA ASP A 205 -18.68 -26.19 19.51
C ASP A 205 -20.18 -26.49 19.47
N ASN A 206 -20.56 -27.75 19.67
CA ASN A 206 -21.94 -28.20 19.69
C ASN A 206 -22.84 -27.50 20.76
N GLN A 207 -22.22 -26.86 21.75
CA GLN A 207 -22.93 -26.12 22.80
C GLN A 207 -23.08 -24.63 22.45
N GLY A 208 -22.56 -24.16 21.31
CA GLY A 208 -22.67 -22.77 20.88
C GLY A 208 -22.01 -21.77 21.85
N ARG A 209 -20.97 -22.18 22.56
CA ARG A 209 -20.27 -21.33 23.51
C ARG A 209 -19.37 -20.33 22.80
N ARG A 210 -19.16 -19.21 23.47
CA ARG A 210 -18.19 -18.20 23.04
C ARG A 210 -16.79 -18.72 23.29
N GLN A 211 -15.96 -18.77 22.23
CA GLN A 211 -14.57 -19.20 22.26
C GLN A 211 -13.63 -18.06 21.89
N THR A 212 -12.41 -18.13 22.39
CA THR A 212 -11.33 -17.22 22.03
C THR A 212 -10.29 -17.99 21.27
N SER A 213 -9.93 -17.51 20.08
CA SER A 213 -8.91 -18.08 19.21
C SER A 213 -7.79 -17.09 19.03
N VAL A 214 -6.58 -17.60 18.95
CA VAL A 214 -5.35 -16.80 18.81
C VAL A 214 -4.56 -17.29 17.61
N ALA A 215 -4.08 -16.35 16.80
CA ALA A 215 -3.13 -16.57 15.73
C ALA A 215 -1.99 -15.56 15.83
N ALA A 216 -0.77 -15.98 15.49
CA ALA A 216 0.38 -15.08 15.42
C ALA A 216 0.71 -14.77 13.96
N VAL A 217 0.96 -13.50 13.69
CA VAL A 217 1.42 -12.99 12.40
C VAL A 217 2.84 -12.47 12.57
N GLN A 218 3.74 -12.94 11.73
CA GLN A 218 5.13 -12.50 11.64
C GLN A 218 5.37 -11.93 10.26
N VAL A 219 6.13 -10.84 10.18
CA VAL A 219 6.41 -10.14 8.92
C VAL A 219 7.89 -9.84 8.86
N TRP A 220 8.53 -10.19 7.77
CA TRP A 220 9.93 -9.90 7.48
C TRP A 220 10.05 -9.21 6.13
N ALA A 221 10.97 -8.25 6.03
CA ALA A 221 11.34 -7.69 4.75
C ALA A 221 12.02 -8.77 3.90
N LEU A 222 11.66 -8.85 2.63
CA LEU A 222 12.35 -9.67 1.64
C LEU A 222 13.52 -8.85 1.11
N LEU A 223 14.72 -9.13 1.63
CA LEU A 223 15.93 -8.50 1.15
C LEU A 223 16.40 -9.22 -0.11
N GLU A 224 16.72 -8.46 -1.15
CA GLU A 224 17.48 -9.01 -2.29
C GLU A 224 18.87 -9.39 -1.78
N ASP A 225 19.43 -10.50 -2.26
CA ASP A 225 20.69 -11.10 -1.81
C ASP A 225 21.77 -10.03 -1.56
N VAL A 226 21.97 -9.70 -0.30
CA VAL A 226 23.18 -9.02 0.14
C VAL A 226 24.20 -10.15 0.27
N GLU A 227 25.21 -10.18 -0.61
CA GLU A 227 26.38 -11.03 -0.38
C GLU A 227 26.85 -10.75 1.05
N PRO A 228 26.88 -11.77 1.92
CA PRO A 228 27.36 -11.55 3.28
C PRO A 228 28.82 -11.13 3.20
N ASP A 229 29.12 -9.89 3.58
CA ASP A 229 30.47 -9.41 3.77
C ASP A 229 31.03 -10.18 4.99
N ILE A 230 31.53 -11.39 4.71
CA ILE A 230 32.19 -12.23 5.71
C ILE A 230 33.61 -11.73 5.79
N ASP A 231 33.84 -10.74 6.66
CA ASP A 231 35.19 -10.40 7.11
C ASP A 231 35.79 -11.65 7.80
N ALA A 232 36.77 -12.26 7.12
CA ALA A 232 37.52 -13.44 7.58
C ALA A 232 38.68 -13.03 8.50
#